data_97ff4b04cbca5362703bda8e7ef717d1
#
_entry.id   97ff4b04cbca5362703bda8e7ef717d1
#
_cell.length_a   1.000
_cell.length_b   1.000
_cell.length_c   1.000
_cell.angle_alpha   90.00
_cell.angle_beta   90.00
_cell.angle_gamma   90.00
#
_symmetry.space_group_name_H-M   'P 1'
#
loop_
_entity.id
_entity.type
_entity.pdbx_description
1 polymer ?
#
loop_
_entity_poly.entity_id
_entity_poly.type
_entity_poly.pdbx_seq_one_letter_code
_entity_poly.pdbx_strand_id
1 'polypeptide(L)'
;IEYFEPFFRNGDDILYVHFSTKLSGTFNAMNIAIEELKEKYPQRKFYTIDTKGITICSLNILKEIGQLYKEGKNIDEILKWAENEVNKFAIYFYADDLKFFKRSGRISNFAATMGTILGIHPIIYIDSEGVMSAISKGKGKMGSLKKRASYVEKLQEDIKKYRVIIGHTDAPKMAQILGEMLKEKFGDDLNIEYVIVNPTAGAHCGPDGVGVC
;
A
#
# COMPACT_ATOMS: atom_id res chain seq x y z
N ILE A 1 7.51 15.03 16.45
CA ILE A 1 8.61 14.99 17.44
C ILE A 1 8.35 13.90 18.47
N GLU A 2 7.22 13.91 19.18
CA GLU A 2 6.91 12.96 20.28
C GLU A 2 7.15 11.48 19.93
N TYR A 3 6.92 11.07 18.69
CA TYR A 3 7.11 9.68 18.25
C TYR A 3 8.57 9.31 17.95
N PHE A 4 9.39 10.25 17.49
CA PHE A 4 10.75 9.97 17.05
C PHE A 4 11.81 10.30 18.10
N GLU A 5 11.59 11.35 18.88
CA GLU A 5 12.57 11.83 19.87
C GLU A 5 12.98 10.77 20.90
N PRO A 6 12.07 9.91 21.43
CA PRO A 6 12.47 8.88 22.39
C PRO A 6 13.54 7.92 21.87
N PHE A 7 13.51 7.56 20.58
CA PHE A 7 14.53 6.72 19.96
C PHE A 7 15.87 7.44 19.85
N PHE A 8 15.89 8.69 19.41
CA PHE A 8 17.12 9.48 19.33
C PHE A 8 17.75 9.72 20.70
N ARG A 9 16.91 9.96 21.71
CA ARG A 9 17.35 10.09 23.10
C ARG A 9 17.97 8.81 23.66
N ASN A 10 17.43 7.65 23.24
CA ASN A 10 17.95 6.34 23.58
C ASN A 10 19.25 5.98 22.84
N GLY A 11 19.64 6.74 21.83
CA GLY A 11 20.83 6.49 21.04
C GLY A 11 20.59 5.68 19.76
N ASP A 12 19.32 5.46 19.40
CA ASP A 12 18.94 4.70 18.22
C ASP A 12 18.91 5.59 16.96
N ASP A 13 19.26 5.03 15.83
CA ASP A 13 18.96 5.58 14.51
C ASP A 13 17.59 5.06 14.06
N ILE A 14 16.91 5.78 13.18
CA ILE A 14 15.55 5.45 12.73
C ILE A 14 15.53 5.15 11.23
N LEU A 15 14.94 4.01 10.87
CA LEU A 15 14.46 3.75 9.50
C LEU A 15 12.93 3.85 9.49
N TYR A 16 12.40 4.89 8.86
CA TYR A 16 10.97 5.12 8.72
C TYR A 16 10.48 4.67 7.34
N VAL A 17 9.74 3.57 7.33
CA VAL A 17 9.09 3.02 6.11
C VAL A 17 7.67 3.55 6.07
N HIS A 18 7.32 4.27 5.02
CA HIS A 18 6.04 4.98 4.94
C HIS A 18 5.31 4.77 3.62
N PHE A 19 4.00 5.04 3.63
CA PHE A 19 3.18 5.03 2.42
C PHE A 19 3.55 6.20 1.50
N SER A 20 3.04 6.18 0.25
CA SER A 20 3.37 7.18 -0.77
C SER A 20 3.22 8.63 -0.29
N THR A 21 4.27 9.42 -0.46
CA THR A 21 4.29 10.87 -0.21
C THR A 21 3.29 11.64 -1.08
N LYS A 22 2.85 11.08 -2.20
CA LYS A 22 1.85 11.68 -3.10
C LYS A 22 0.42 11.63 -2.55
N LEU A 23 0.16 10.84 -1.51
CA LEU A 23 -1.18 10.62 -0.98
C LEU A 23 -1.54 11.49 0.23
N SER A 24 -0.55 12.14 0.86
CA SER A 24 -0.79 12.97 2.05
C SER A 24 0.26 14.06 2.22
N GLY A 25 -0.18 15.22 2.69
CA GLY A 25 0.72 16.31 3.10
C GLY A 25 1.38 16.11 4.48
N THR A 26 1.11 15.01 5.18
CA THR A 26 1.69 14.74 6.52
C THR A 26 3.22 14.68 6.50
N PHE A 27 3.81 14.35 5.35
CA PHE A 27 5.27 14.28 5.18
C PHE A 27 5.97 15.64 5.28
N ASN A 28 5.27 16.73 4.98
CA ASN A 28 5.80 18.08 5.20
C ASN A 28 6.00 18.35 6.70
N ALA A 29 5.01 17.97 7.51
CA ALA A 29 5.12 18.08 8.98
C ALA A 29 6.19 17.15 9.55
N MET A 30 6.30 15.94 9.00
CA MET A 30 7.36 15.00 9.34
C MET A 30 8.75 15.59 9.07
N ASN A 31 8.97 16.16 7.89
CA ASN A 31 10.25 16.74 7.51
C ASN A 31 10.65 17.90 8.45
N ILE A 32 9.71 18.77 8.83
CA ILE A 32 9.96 19.84 9.79
C ILE A 32 10.40 19.26 11.14
N ALA A 33 9.69 18.23 11.62
CA ALA A 33 10.04 17.57 12.88
C ALA A 33 11.42 16.88 12.84
N ILE A 34 11.77 16.29 11.70
CA ILE A 34 13.08 15.65 11.53
C ILE A 34 14.21 16.68 11.51
N GLU A 35 14.05 17.82 10.85
CA GLU A 35 15.05 18.89 10.85
C GLU A 35 15.30 19.40 12.28
N GLU A 36 14.26 19.66 13.06
CA GLU A 36 14.40 20.03 14.48
C GLU A 36 15.11 18.96 15.30
N LEU A 37 14.77 17.68 15.09
CA LEU A 37 15.42 16.58 15.80
C LEU A 37 16.89 16.39 15.41
N LYS A 38 17.25 16.62 14.15
CA LYS A 38 18.65 16.59 13.68
C LYS A 38 19.50 17.69 14.33
N GLU A 39 18.95 18.89 14.50
CA GLU A 39 19.64 19.96 15.22
C GLU A 39 19.93 19.57 16.68
N LYS A 40 18.95 18.94 17.33
CA LYS A 40 19.06 18.52 18.74
C LYS A 40 19.91 17.26 18.95
N TYR A 41 19.92 16.35 17.97
CA TYR A 41 20.63 15.07 18.01
C TYR A 41 21.49 14.86 16.76
N PRO A 42 22.52 15.70 16.51
CA PRO A 42 23.27 15.71 15.26
C PRO A 42 24.04 14.41 14.95
N GLN A 43 24.26 13.58 15.97
CA GLN A 43 24.89 12.26 15.84
C GLN A 43 23.93 11.15 15.42
N ARG A 44 22.60 11.42 15.42
CA ARG A 44 21.58 10.42 15.06
C ARG A 44 21.21 10.51 13.58
N LYS A 45 20.88 9.37 13.02
CA LYS A 45 20.48 9.26 11.61
C LYS A 45 19.00 8.93 11.47
N PHE A 46 18.38 9.55 10.50
CA PHE A 46 17.00 9.28 10.11
C PHE A 46 16.96 8.91 8.64
N TYR A 47 16.54 7.69 8.36
CA TYR A 47 16.40 7.15 7.01
C TYR A 47 14.93 7.00 6.68
N THR A 48 14.57 7.17 5.41
CA THR A 48 13.20 6.98 4.92
C THR A 48 13.16 6.04 3.73
N ILE A 49 12.11 5.23 3.67
CA ILE A 49 11.74 4.47 2.48
C ILE A 49 10.30 4.82 2.15
N ASP A 50 10.09 5.51 1.01
CA ASP A 50 8.79 5.71 0.43
C ASP A 50 8.39 4.42 -0.31
N THR A 51 7.37 3.73 0.19
CA THR A 51 6.88 2.50 -0.44
C THR A 51 6.15 2.75 -1.75
N LYS A 52 5.91 4.00 -2.12
CA LYS A 52 5.08 4.41 -3.27
C LYS A 52 3.73 3.69 -3.35
N GLY A 53 3.36 3.01 -2.29
CA GLY A 53 2.13 2.27 -2.10
C GLY A 53 1.32 2.82 -0.94
N ILE A 54 0.29 2.07 -0.55
CA ILE A 54 -0.50 2.33 0.65
C ILE A 54 -0.99 1.01 1.24
N THR A 55 -1.34 1.00 2.53
CA THR A 55 -1.97 -0.13 3.23
C THR A 55 -1.24 -1.46 3.00
N ILE A 56 -1.86 -2.40 2.29
CA ILE A 56 -1.33 -3.75 2.05
C ILE A 56 -0.03 -3.76 1.24
N CYS A 57 0.16 -2.82 0.33
CA CYS A 57 1.40 -2.69 -0.41
C CYS A 57 2.54 -2.24 0.52
N SER A 58 2.33 -1.19 1.29
CA SER A 58 3.31 -0.74 2.28
C SER A 58 3.59 -1.81 3.34
N LEU A 59 2.56 -2.56 3.76
CA LEU A 59 2.71 -3.68 4.68
C LEU A 59 3.57 -4.80 4.06
N ASN A 60 3.34 -5.15 2.79
CA ASN A 60 4.11 -6.19 2.12
C ASN A 60 5.59 -5.82 2.04
N ILE A 61 5.89 -4.60 1.59
CA ILE A 61 7.26 -4.05 1.56
C ILE A 61 7.88 -4.01 2.95
N LEU A 62 7.15 -3.56 3.97
CA LEU A 62 7.64 -3.51 5.36
C LEU A 62 8.00 -4.92 5.88
N LYS A 63 7.23 -5.94 5.53
CA LYS A 63 7.54 -7.33 5.90
C LYS A 63 8.82 -7.83 5.24
N GLU A 64 9.08 -7.49 3.96
CA GLU A 64 10.34 -7.81 3.29
C GLU A 64 11.53 -7.11 3.94
N ILE A 65 11.41 -5.81 4.24
CA ILE A 65 12.45 -5.05 4.96
C ILE A 65 12.71 -5.69 6.33
N GLY A 66 11.65 -6.07 7.04
CA GLY A 66 11.77 -6.77 8.33
C GLY A 66 12.47 -8.12 8.23
N GLN A 67 12.29 -8.84 7.13
CA GLN A 67 12.99 -10.09 6.86
C GLN A 67 14.48 -9.84 6.58
N LEU A 68 14.80 -8.87 5.71
CA LEU A 68 16.19 -8.47 5.44
C LEU A 68 16.93 -8.07 6.72
N TYR A 69 16.26 -7.32 7.61
CA TYR A 69 16.82 -6.95 8.91
C TYR A 69 17.11 -8.19 9.79
N LYS A 70 16.20 -9.16 9.85
CA LYS A 70 16.40 -10.42 10.56
C LYS A 70 17.54 -11.27 10.00
N GLU A 71 17.79 -11.16 8.70
CA GLU A 71 18.91 -11.81 8.00
C GLU A 71 20.24 -11.08 8.23
N GLY A 72 20.25 -9.99 9.00
CA GLY A 72 21.46 -9.24 9.35
C GLY A 72 21.89 -8.22 8.29
N LYS A 73 21.02 -7.87 7.35
CA LYS A 73 21.30 -6.82 6.38
C LYS A 73 21.47 -5.47 7.07
N ASN A 74 22.51 -4.74 6.69
CA ASN A 74 22.73 -3.39 7.20
C ASN A 74 21.83 -2.37 6.47
N ILE A 75 21.83 -1.13 6.97
CA ILE A 75 20.95 -0.07 6.45
C ILE A 75 21.19 0.24 4.97
N ASP A 76 22.43 0.25 4.51
CA ASP A 76 22.78 0.57 3.13
C ASP A 76 22.30 -0.52 2.16
N GLU A 77 22.38 -1.81 2.58
CA GLU A 77 21.84 -2.94 1.84
C GLU A 77 20.30 -2.87 1.74
N ILE A 78 19.62 -2.49 2.84
CA ILE A 78 18.15 -2.33 2.87
C ILE A 78 17.71 -1.18 1.97
N LEU A 79 18.38 -0.03 2.03
CA LEU A 79 18.08 1.13 1.17
C LEU A 79 18.28 0.78 -0.29
N LYS A 80 19.39 0.12 -0.64
CA LYS A 80 19.65 -0.34 -2.00
C LYS A 80 18.61 -1.36 -2.49
N TRP A 81 18.18 -2.27 -1.63
CA TRP A 81 17.08 -3.17 -1.95
C TRP A 81 15.81 -2.38 -2.25
N ALA A 82 15.45 -1.41 -1.41
CA ALA A 82 14.25 -0.61 -1.59
C ALA A 82 14.25 0.17 -2.92
N GLU A 83 15.39 0.76 -3.32
CA GLU A 83 15.55 1.45 -4.60
C GLU A 83 15.23 0.54 -5.80
N ASN A 84 15.60 -0.74 -5.72
CA ASN A 84 15.46 -1.69 -6.83
C ASN A 84 14.13 -2.46 -6.80
N GLU A 85 13.54 -2.69 -5.63
CA GLU A 85 12.46 -3.64 -5.47
C GLU A 85 11.08 -3.01 -5.19
N VAL A 86 11.02 -1.83 -4.56
CA VAL A 86 9.74 -1.20 -4.18
C VAL A 86 8.78 -1.06 -5.36
N ASN A 87 9.26 -0.69 -6.54
CA ASN A 87 8.43 -0.51 -7.73
C ASN A 87 7.92 -1.83 -8.35
N LYS A 88 8.37 -2.98 -7.86
CA LYS A 88 7.88 -4.30 -8.29
C LYS A 88 6.62 -4.72 -7.52
N PHE A 89 6.29 -4.02 -6.44
CA PHE A 89 5.07 -4.27 -5.66
C PHE A 89 3.90 -3.50 -6.28
N ALA A 90 2.93 -4.21 -6.82
CA ALA A 90 1.76 -3.61 -7.45
C ALA A 90 0.53 -3.77 -6.54
N ILE A 91 -0.23 -2.70 -6.38
CA ILE A 91 -1.50 -2.72 -5.64
C ILE A 91 -2.67 -2.39 -6.54
N TYR A 92 -3.69 -3.26 -6.52
CA TYR A 92 -4.97 -3.08 -7.18
C TYR A 92 -6.09 -3.21 -6.19
N PHE A 93 -6.96 -2.22 -6.11
CA PHE A 93 -8.12 -2.29 -5.24
C PHE A 93 -9.35 -1.66 -5.88
N TYR A 94 -10.51 -1.91 -5.34
CA TYR A 94 -11.72 -1.17 -5.64
C TYR A 94 -12.35 -0.60 -4.37
N ALA A 95 -13.07 0.49 -4.53
CA ALA A 95 -13.99 1.00 -3.55
C ALA A 95 -15.42 0.80 -4.08
N ASP A 96 -16.33 0.36 -3.20
CA ASP A 96 -17.72 0.15 -3.59
C ASP A 96 -18.43 1.46 -3.93
N ASP A 97 -18.08 2.54 -3.20
CA ASP A 97 -18.64 3.87 -3.39
C ASP A 97 -17.55 4.95 -3.27
N LEU A 98 -17.34 5.70 -4.33
CA LEU A 98 -16.36 6.81 -4.36
C LEU A 98 -16.78 8.03 -3.54
N LYS A 99 -17.97 8.05 -2.94
CA LYS A 99 -18.41 9.16 -2.07
C LYS A 99 -17.47 9.37 -0.87
N PHE A 100 -16.85 8.30 -0.37
CA PHE A 100 -15.89 8.37 0.73
C PHE A 100 -14.62 9.10 0.29
N PHE A 101 -14.09 8.80 -0.90
CA PHE A 101 -12.98 9.54 -1.50
C PHE A 101 -13.33 11.00 -1.75
N LYS A 102 -14.56 11.29 -2.18
CA LYS A 102 -15.05 12.66 -2.36
C LYS A 102 -15.10 13.41 -1.03
N ARG A 103 -15.70 12.81 0.01
CA ARG A 103 -15.81 13.42 1.35
C ARG A 103 -14.45 13.70 1.97
N SER A 104 -13.49 12.83 1.75
CA SER A 104 -12.13 12.95 2.29
C SER A 104 -11.18 13.78 1.42
N GLY A 105 -11.67 14.36 0.30
CA GLY A 105 -10.88 15.22 -0.59
C GLY A 105 -9.84 14.50 -1.46
N ARG A 106 -9.94 13.16 -1.63
CA ARG A 106 -9.02 12.36 -2.45
C ARG A 106 -9.62 11.93 -3.78
N ILE A 107 -10.78 12.50 -4.14
CA ILE A 107 -11.47 12.20 -5.41
C ILE A 107 -10.79 12.84 -6.63
N SER A 108 -10.04 13.92 -6.46
CA SER A 108 -9.39 14.66 -7.56
C SER A 108 -8.46 13.78 -8.40
N ASN A 109 -7.83 12.79 -7.78
CA ASN A 109 -6.96 11.83 -8.45
C ASN A 109 -7.71 10.92 -9.45
N PHE A 110 -9.04 10.85 -9.36
CA PHE A 110 -9.89 10.03 -10.23
C PHE A 110 -10.65 10.84 -11.28
N ALA A 111 -10.81 12.14 -11.08
CA ALA A 111 -11.66 12.99 -11.91
C ALA A 111 -11.19 13.07 -13.37
N ALA A 112 -9.88 13.01 -13.61
CA ALA A 112 -9.31 13.06 -14.95
C ALA A 112 -9.61 11.80 -15.80
N THR A 113 -9.90 10.66 -15.15
CA THR A 113 -10.01 9.36 -15.82
C THR A 113 -11.43 8.81 -15.91
N MET A 114 -12.40 9.34 -15.18
CA MET A 114 -13.67 8.63 -14.95
C MET A 114 -14.96 9.36 -15.33
N GLY A 115 -14.93 10.61 -15.73
CA GLY A 115 -16.19 11.34 -16.05
C GLY A 115 -17.16 11.38 -14.86
N THR A 116 -18.47 11.31 -15.10
CA THR A 116 -19.52 11.34 -14.05
C THR A 116 -19.58 9.98 -13.32
N ILE A 117 -19.32 9.95 -12.03
CA ILE A 117 -18.89 8.77 -11.24
C ILE A 117 -20.04 8.11 -10.44
N LEU A 118 -21.27 8.16 -10.87
CA LEU A 118 -22.39 7.49 -10.17
C LEU A 118 -22.53 6.02 -10.61
N GLY A 119 -22.45 5.09 -9.63
CA GLY A 119 -22.76 3.66 -9.85
C GLY A 119 -21.63 2.84 -10.51
N ILE A 120 -20.39 3.33 -10.50
CA ILE A 120 -19.24 2.63 -11.08
C ILE A 120 -18.33 2.11 -9.96
N HIS A 121 -17.90 0.85 -10.07
CA HIS A 121 -16.89 0.26 -9.20
C HIS A 121 -15.51 0.36 -9.90
N PRO A 122 -14.73 1.41 -9.64
CA PRO A 122 -13.44 1.59 -10.31
C PRO A 122 -12.43 0.60 -9.78
N ILE A 123 -11.53 0.16 -10.66
CA ILE A 123 -10.30 -0.48 -10.25
C ILE A 123 -9.25 0.59 -10.16
N ILE A 124 -8.72 0.71 -8.97
CA ILE A 124 -7.75 1.73 -8.58
C ILE A 124 -6.39 1.06 -8.49
N TYR A 125 -5.40 1.75 -8.99
CA TYR A 125 -3.99 1.35 -9.02
C TYR A 125 -3.13 2.50 -8.50
N ILE A 126 -2.01 2.19 -7.90
CA ILE A 126 -0.98 3.17 -7.56
C ILE A 126 0.22 2.90 -8.47
N ASP A 127 0.64 3.91 -9.21
CA ASP A 127 1.75 3.81 -10.16
C ASP A 127 3.13 3.89 -9.50
N SER A 128 4.19 3.73 -10.30
CA SER A 128 5.58 3.78 -9.85
C SER A 128 5.99 5.12 -9.22
N GLU A 129 5.23 6.18 -9.46
CA GLU A 129 5.44 7.49 -8.83
C GLU A 129 4.66 7.65 -7.52
N GLY A 130 3.88 6.63 -7.14
CA GLY A 130 3.04 6.64 -5.93
C GLY A 130 1.73 7.41 -6.09
N VAL A 131 1.30 7.67 -7.33
CA VAL A 131 0.06 8.38 -7.65
C VAL A 131 -1.07 7.38 -7.85
N MET A 132 -2.19 7.66 -7.19
CA MET A 132 -3.39 6.85 -7.27
C MET A 132 -4.24 7.23 -8.49
N SER A 133 -4.58 6.26 -9.33
CA SER A 133 -5.41 6.46 -10.52
C SER A 133 -6.42 5.33 -10.72
N ALA A 134 -7.54 5.67 -11.34
CA ALA A 134 -8.52 4.67 -11.76
C ALA A 134 -8.23 4.23 -13.19
N ILE A 135 -7.92 2.96 -13.38
CA ILE A 135 -7.46 2.43 -14.68
C ILE A 135 -8.54 1.67 -15.44
N SER A 136 -9.59 1.25 -14.77
CA SER A 136 -10.69 0.52 -15.39
C SER A 136 -11.89 0.44 -14.46
N LYS A 137 -12.97 -0.16 -14.93
CA LYS A 137 -14.19 -0.44 -14.17
C LYS A 137 -14.61 -1.90 -14.28
N GLY A 138 -15.13 -2.45 -13.20
CA GLY A 138 -15.78 -3.76 -13.18
C GLY A 138 -17.30 -3.63 -13.30
N LYS A 139 -17.95 -4.63 -13.85
CA LYS A 139 -19.42 -4.75 -13.79
C LYS A 139 -19.79 -5.42 -12.46
N GLY A 140 -20.20 -4.60 -11.46
CA GLY A 140 -20.52 -5.07 -10.12
C GLY A 140 -19.31 -5.64 -9.36
N LYS A 141 -19.55 -6.09 -8.13
CA LYS A 141 -18.51 -6.60 -7.22
C LYS A 141 -17.74 -7.79 -7.83
N MET A 142 -18.45 -8.78 -8.36
CA MET A 142 -17.81 -9.98 -8.96
C MET A 142 -16.99 -9.67 -10.21
N GLY A 143 -17.47 -8.79 -11.09
CA GLY A 143 -16.70 -8.36 -12.25
C GLY A 143 -15.43 -7.62 -11.87
N SER A 144 -15.47 -6.86 -10.76
CA SER A 144 -14.29 -6.18 -10.21
C SER A 144 -13.29 -7.16 -9.60
N LEU A 145 -13.73 -8.24 -8.94
CA LEU A 145 -12.85 -9.31 -8.44
C LEU A 145 -12.13 -10.03 -9.58
N LYS A 146 -12.87 -10.50 -10.59
CA LYS A 146 -12.32 -11.18 -11.76
C LYS A 146 -11.28 -10.33 -12.47
N LYS A 147 -11.53 -9.04 -12.58
CA LYS A 147 -10.60 -8.13 -13.26
C LYS A 147 -9.30 -7.93 -12.47
N ARG A 148 -9.35 -7.90 -11.12
CA ARG A 148 -8.13 -7.87 -10.29
C ARG A 148 -7.32 -9.16 -10.39
N ALA A 149 -7.97 -10.31 -10.32
CA ALA A 149 -7.29 -11.59 -10.55
C ALA A 149 -6.61 -11.62 -11.93
N SER A 150 -7.22 -11.02 -12.96
CA SER A 150 -6.61 -10.85 -14.28
C SER A 150 -5.41 -9.91 -14.29
N TYR A 151 -5.38 -8.86 -13.47
CA TYR A 151 -4.18 -8.01 -13.34
C TYR A 151 -3.05 -8.74 -12.63
N VAL A 152 -3.33 -9.47 -11.55
CA VAL A 152 -2.34 -10.33 -10.90
C VAL A 152 -1.73 -11.31 -11.90
N GLU A 153 -2.57 -11.98 -12.71
CA GLU A 153 -2.10 -12.90 -13.73
C GLU A 153 -1.16 -12.26 -14.76
N LYS A 154 -1.46 -11.04 -15.19
CA LYS A 154 -0.67 -10.36 -16.23
C LYS A 154 0.67 -9.83 -15.73
N LEU A 155 0.76 -9.51 -14.45
CA LEU A 155 1.89 -8.77 -13.90
C LEU A 155 2.81 -9.62 -13.04
N GLN A 156 2.32 -10.77 -12.57
CA GLN A 156 3.10 -11.64 -11.72
C GLN A 156 4.25 -12.30 -12.48
N GLU A 157 5.39 -12.39 -11.82
CA GLU A 157 6.51 -13.23 -12.21
C GLU A 157 6.74 -14.24 -11.07
N ASP A 158 6.41 -15.52 -11.31
CA ASP A 158 6.59 -16.59 -10.33
C ASP A 158 5.94 -16.32 -8.95
N ILE A 159 4.65 -15.98 -8.98
CA ILE A 159 3.86 -15.54 -7.81
C ILE A 159 3.98 -16.49 -6.58
N LYS A 160 4.29 -17.76 -6.81
CA LYS A 160 4.45 -18.73 -5.71
C LYS A 160 5.66 -18.49 -4.82
N LYS A 161 6.65 -17.75 -5.31
CA LYS A 161 7.82 -17.35 -4.52
C LYS A 161 7.55 -16.19 -3.57
N TYR A 162 6.45 -15.47 -3.78
CA TYR A 162 6.16 -14.23 -3.07
C TYR A 162 4.91 -14.36 -2.20
N ARG A 163 4.78 -13.45 -1.27
CA ARG A 163 3.58 -13.27 -0.47
C ARG A 163 2.57 -12.44 -1.25
N VAL A 164 1.33 -12.90 -1.26
CA VAL A 164 0.18 -12.12 -1.75
C VAL A 164 -0.60 -11.62 -0.55
N ILE A 165 -0.81 -10.32 -0.43
CA ILE A 165 -1.65 -9.77 0.63
C ILE A 165 -2.98 -9.31 0.03
N ILE A 166 -4.08 -9.82 0.55
CA ILE A 166 -5.43 -9.38 0.25
C ILE A 166 -5.96 -8.58 1.43
N GLY A 167 -6.24 -7.30 1.19
CA GLY A 167 -6.80 -6.40 2.19
C GLY A 167 -8.26 -6.09 1.93
N HIS A 168 -9.03 -5.84 2.99
CA HIS A 168 -10.43 -5.44 2.85
C HIS A 168 -10.88 -4.41 3.90
N THR A 169 -11.91 -3.65 3.56
CA THR A 169 -12.64 -2.76 4.47
C THR A 169 -14.04 -3.36 4.69
N ASP A 170 -14.19 -4.10 5.80
CA ASP A 170 -15.44 -4.79 6.17
C ASP A 170 -16.04 -5.71 5.08
N ALA A 171 -15.18 -6.39 4.32
CA ALA A 171 -15.59 -7.29 3.22
C ALA A 171 -14.86 -8.65 3.25
N PRO A 172 -14.86 -9.40 4.38
CA PRO A 172 -14.06 -10.63 4.50
C PRO A 172 -14.47 -11.70 3.48
N LYS A 173 -15.78 -11.86 3.20
CA LYS A 173 -16.26 -12.82 2.21
C LYS A 173 -15.74 -12.52 0.79
N MET A 174 -15.71 -11.26 0.41
CA MET A 174 -15.22 -10.86 -0.91
C MET A 174 -13.69 -11.02 -1.02
N ALA A 175 -12.96 -10.79 0.08
CA ALA A 175 -11.53 -11.05 0.15
C ALA A 175 -11.24 -12.56 -0.01
N GLN A 176 -12.00 -13.43 0.67
CA GLN A 176 -11.88 -14.88 0.52
C GLN A 176 -12.16 -15.35 -0.92
N ILE A 177 -13.24 -14.86 -1.55
CA ILE A 177 -13.55 -15.19 -2.94
C ILE A 177 -12.40 -14.78 -3.87
N LEU A 178 -11.78 -13.61 -3.67
CA LEU A 178 -10.60 -13.22 -4.45
C LEU A 178 -9.44 -14.20 -4.25
N GLY A 179 -9.17 -14.61 -3.02
CA GLY A 179 -8.13 -15.58 -2.73
C GLY A 179 -8.38 -16.96 -3.35
N GLU A 180 -9.63 -17.44 -3.33
CA GLU A 180 -10.03 -18.69 -4.01
C GLU A 180 -9.82 -18.58 -5.52
N MET A 181 -10.19 -17.46 -6.15
CA MET A 181 -9.93 -17.22 -7.58
C MET A 181 -8.43 -17.24 -7.92
N LEU A 182 -7.58 -16.72 -7.03
CA LEU A 182 -6.13 -16.76 -7.23
C LEU A 182 -5.58 -18.17 -7.04
N LYS A 183 -6.05 -18.93 -6.03
CA LYS A 183 -5.66 -20.32 -5.82
C LYS A 183 -6.09 -21.23 -6.96
N GLU A 184 -7.32 -21.09 -7.45
CA GLU A 184 -7.80 -21.83 -8.63
C GLU A 184 -6.89 -21.62 -9.83
N LYS A 185 -6.32 -20.43 -9.97
CA LYS A 185 -5.51 -20.05 -11.13
C LYS A 185 -4.04 -20.44 -10.97
N PHE A 186 -3.47 -20.29 -9.77
CA PHE A 186 -2.03 -20.42 -9.53
C PHE A 186 -1.67 -21.61 -8.63
N GLY A 187 -2.65 -22.27 -8.03
CA GLY A 187 -2.48 -23.42 -7.14
C GLY A 187 -2.78 -23.11 -5.68
N ASP A 188 -3.13 -24.16 -4.93
CA ASP A 188 -3.53 -24.05 -3.52
C ASP A 188 -2.37 -23.67 -2.58
N ASP A 189 -1.14 -23.85 -3.04
CA ASP A 189 0.10 -23.55 -2.34
C ASP A 189 0.49 -22.06 -2.33
N LEU A 190 -0.35 -21.18 -2.90
CA LEU A 190 -0.16 -19.73 -2.84
C LEU A 190 -0.11 -19.23 -1.41
N ASN A 191 0.94 -18.48 -1.07
CA ASN A 191 1.08 -17.79 0.21
C ASN A 191 0.21 -16.53 0.25
N ILE A 192 -1.05 -16.68 0.68
CA ILE A 192 -2.02 -15.59 0.78
C ILE A 192 -2.23 -15.19 2.24
N GLU A 193 -2.03 -13.92 2.55
CA GLU A 193 -2.42 -13.31 3.83
C GLU A 193 -3.64 -12.41 3.65
N TYR A 194 -4.58 -12.50 4.61
CA TYR A 194 -5.76 -11.63 4.64
C TYR A 194 -5.63 -10.63 5.77
N VAL A 195 -5.88 -9.35 5.47
CA VAL A 195 -5.77 -8.28 6.46
C VAL A 195 -6.97 -7.32 6.41
N ILE A 196 -7.35 -6.81 7.57
CA ILE A 196 -8.30 -5.69 7.66
C ILE A 196 -7.51 -4.41 7.46
N VAL A 197 -7.94 -3.58 6.52
CA VAL A 197 -7.33 -2.28 6.27
C VAL A 197 -7.55 -1.36 7.47
N ASN A 198 -6.53 -0.59 7.83
CA ASN A 198 -6.59 0.29 9.00
C ASN A 198 -7.73 1.34 8.90
N PRO A 199 -8.22 1.88 10.04
CA PRO A 199 -9.38 2.79 10.06
C PRO A 199 -9.19 4.06 9.23
N THR A 200 -7.97 4.61 9.18
CA THR A 200 -7.68 5.83 8.40
C THR A 200 -7.92 5.61 6.91
N ALA A 201 -7.34 4.54 6.35
CA ALA A 201 -7.56 4.20 4.94
C ALA A 201 -9.01 3.75 4.70
N GLY A 202 -9.62 3.02 5.66
CA GLY A 202 -11.03 2.64 5.63
C GLY A 202 -11.97 3.84 5.53
N ALA A 203 -11.68 4.94 6.24
CA ALA A 203 -12.45 6.18 6.16
C ALA A 203 -12.41 6.84 4.76
N HIS A 204 -11.32 6.64 4.00
CA HIS A 204 -11.22 7.11 2.62
C HIS A 204 -11.88 6.17 1.61
N CYS A 205 -11.74 4.86 1.79
CA CYS A 205 -12.26 3.84 0.86
C CYS A 205 -13.75 3.53 1.09
N GLY A 206 -14.23 3.70 2.31
CA GLY A 206 -15.54 3.20 2.74
C GLY A 206 -15.54 1.69 2.98
N PRO A 207 -16.69 1.13 3.39
CA PRO A 207 -16.88 -0.32 3.52
C PRO A 207 -16.85 -1.01 2.16
N ASP A 208 -16.81 -2.34 2.17
CA ASP A 208 -16.86 -3.20 0.99
C ASP A 208 -15.67 -3.05 0.02
N GLY A 209 -14.61 -2.34 0.40
CA GLY A 209 -13.39 -2.28 -0.39
C GLY A 209 -12.58 -3.57 -0.28
N VAL A 210 -11.98 -4.00 -1.40
CA VAL A 210 -11.03 -5.14 -1.43
C VAL A 210 -9.86 -4.77 -2.32
N GLY A 211 -8.65 -5.14 -1.90
CA GLY A 211 -7.42 -4.93 -2.65
C GLY A 211 -6.52 -6.15 -2.61
N VAL A 212 -5.57 -6.21 -3.54
CA VAL A 212 -4.53 -7.23 -3.63
C VAL A 212 -3.19 -6.56 -3.94
N CYS A 213 -2.15 -7.02 -3.29
CA CYS A 213 -0.75 -6.69 -3.56
C CYS A 213 0.08 -7.95 -3.60
#